data_b0e4bb197032970a9fde0a78bfe4832f
#
_entry.id   b0e4bb197032970a9fde0a78bfe4832f
#
_cell.length_a   1.000
_cell.length_b   1.000
_cell.length_c   1.000
_cell.angle_alpha   90.00
_cell.angle_beta   90.00
_cell.angle_gamma   90.00
#
_symmetry.space_group_name_H-M   'P 1'
#
loop_
_entity.id
_entity.type
_entity.pdbx_description
1 polymer ?
#
loop_
_entity_poly.entity_id
_entity_poly.type
_entity_poly.pdbx_seq_one_letter_code
_entity_poly.pdbx_strand_id
1 'polypeptide(L)'
;MAKLLGAYVCSTVSTEEKAELSRNAGADHVILYTHQDFAEEVKIATDNEGVQVVYDGVGKSTFNQSINSLGRRGHMVLYGAASGAPEPVSPTILSNGSLSMTRPGLGDYTVNRSELEKRAGDVLNWVSTG
;
A
#
# COMPACT_ATOMS: atom_id res chain seq x y z
N MET A 1 11.25 -2.36 -3.70
CA MET A 1 10.36 -2.72 -4.83
C MET A 1 9.78 -1.48 -5.52
N ALA A 2 8.86 -0.72 -4.92
CA ALA A 2 8.25 0.45 -5.59
C ALA A 2 9.30 1.48 -6.07
N LYS A 3 10.31 1.77 -5.26
CA LYS A 3 11.44 2.63 -5.62
C LYS A 3 12.23 2.12 -6.82
N LEU A 4 12.43 0.81 -6.94
CA LEU A 4 13.10 0.21 -8.11
C LEU A 4 12.34 0.44 -9.42
N LEU A 5 11.03 0.69 -9.32
CA LEU A 5 10.16 1.02 -10.45
C LEU A 5 9.99 2.52 -10.67
N GLY A 6 10.74 3.36 -9.91
CA GLY A 6 10.71 4.82 -10.05
C GLY A 6 9.52 5.50 -9.37
N ALA A 7 8.77 4.80 -8.51
CA ALA A 7 7.63 5.40 -7.82
C ALA A 7 8.06 6.38 -6.72
N TYR A 8 7.26 7.43 -6.50
CA TYR A 8 7.27 8.21 -5.26
C TYR A 8 6.53 7.40 -4.18
N VAL A 9 7.18 7.15 -3.06
CA VAL A 9 6.69 6.23 -2.02
C VAL A 9 6.35 6.98 -0.73
N CYS A 10 5.06 7.02 -0.40
CA CYS A 10 4.58 7.34 0.94
C CYS A 10 4.49 6.03 1.75
N SER A 11 5.11 5.99 2.90
CA SER A 11 5.10 4.83 3.80
C SER A 11 4.52 5.20 5.15
N THR A 12 3.68 4.31 5.70
CA THR A 12 3.08 4.49 7.02
C THR A 12 3.69 3.53 8.03
N VAL A 13 4.08 4.04 9.18
CA VAL A 13 4.71 3.27 10.26
C VAL A 13 4.16 3.67 11.64
N SER A 14 4.39 2.82 12.65
CA SER A 14 3.85 3.03 13.99
C SER A 14 4.83 3.68 14.98
N THR A 15 6.13 3.65 14.69
CA THR A 15 7.18 4.17 15.59
C THR A 15 8.27 4.88 14.81
N GLU A 16 9.02 5.78 15.48
CA GLU A 16 10.15 6.49 14.85
C GLU A 16 11.27 5.53 14.42
N GLU A 17 11.53 4.47 15.18
CA GLU A 17 12.49 3.45 14.79
C GLU A 17 12.14 2.82 13.43
N LYS A 18 10.86 2.49 13.23
CA LYS A 18 10.36 1.98 11.93
C LYS A 18 10.39 3.05 10.84
N ALA A 19 10.22 4.32 11.22
CA ALA A 19 10.32 5.43 10.26
C ALA A 19 11.74 5.54 9.72
N GLU A 20 12.76 5.40 10.56
CA GLU A 20 14.14 5.38 10.13
C GLU A 20 14.44 4.22 9.19
N LEU A 21 13.97 3.00 9.52
CA LEU A 21 14.09 1.84 8.63
C LEU A 21 13.43 2.07 7.27
N SER A 22 12.25 2.70 7.28
CA SER A 22 11.52 3.01 6.05
C SER A 22 12.23 4.05 5.18
N ARG A 23 12.80 5.10 5.79
CA ARG A 23 13.63 6.10 5.09
C ARG A 23 14.87 5.44 4.47
N ASN A 24 15.54 4.59 5.24
CA ASN A 24 16.73 3.86 4.77
C ASN A 24 16.41 2.88 3.63
N ALA A 25 15.18 2.34 3.59
CA ALA A 25 14.68 1.53 2.49
C ALA A 25 14.24 2.35 1.26
N GLY A 26 14.38 3.69 1.31
CA GLY A 26 14.13 4.60 0.18
C GLY A 26 12.72 5.19 0.11
N ALA A 27 11.91 5.16 1.17
CA ALA A 27 10.64 5.87 1.19
C ALA A 27 10.88 7.39 1.11
N ASP A 28 10.14 8.08 0.24
CA ASP A 28 10.28 9.52 0.03
C ASP A 28 9.55 10.33 1.11
N HIS A 29 8.41 9.82 1.56
CA HIS A 29 7.62 10.42 2.63
C HIS A 29 7.20 9.35 3.63
N VAL A 30 7.53 9.56 4.92
CA VAL A 30 7.23 8.59 5.98
C VAL A 30 6.30 9.21 7.00
N ILE A 31 5.18 8.56 7.27
CA ILE A 31 4.09 9.05 8.09
C ILE A 31 3.94 8.17 9.34
N LEU A 32 3.93 8.80 10.52
CA LEU A 32 3.65 8.14 11.79
C LEU A 32 2.13 8.10 12.02
N TYR A 33 1.47 7.06 11.53
CA TYR A 33 0.00 6.93 11.57
C TYR A 33 -0.59 6.85 12.98
N THR A 34 0.25 6.66 14.00
CA THR A 34 -0.15 6.69 15.42
C THR A 34 -0.41 8.10 15.93
N HIS A 35 0.09 9.13 15.24
CA HIS A 35 0.01 10.53 15.63
C HIS A 35 -0.54 11.44 14.52
N GLN A 36 -0.58 10.96 13.29
CA GLN A 36 -0.95 11.73 12.11
C GLN A 36 -2.09 11.04 11.36
N ASP A 37 -2.99 11.80 10.76
CA ASP A 37 -3.91 11.28 9.76
C ASP A 37 -3.14 11.05 8.46
N PHE A 38 -2.88 9.80 8.12
CA PHE A 38 -2.04 9.52 6.96
C PHE A 38 -2.73 9.84 5.62
N ALA A 39 -4.05 9.92 5.55
CA ALA A 39 -4.73 10.35 4.33
C ALA A 39 -4.49 11.84 4.07
N GLU A 40 -4.51 12.66 5.11
CA GLU A 40 -4.20 14.09 4.99
C GLU A 40 -2.72 14.32 4.68
N GLU A 41 -1.81 13.58 5.33
CA GLU A 41 -0.38 13.66 5.04
C GLU A 41 -0.04 13.26 3.59
N VAL A 42 -0.71 12.23 3.07
CA VAL A 42 -0.58 11.84 1.65
C VAL A 42 -1.06 12.95 0.73
N LYS A 43 -2.18 13.61 1.03
CA LYS A 43 -2.67 14.74 0.24
C LYS A 43 -1.66 15.89 0.23
N ILE A 44 -1.09 16.22 1.40
CA ILE A 44 -0.05 17.26 1.50
C ILE A 44 1.16 16.90 0.63
N ALA A 45 1.63 15.65 0.73
CA ALA A 45 2.80 15.17 -0.01
C ALA A 45 2.57 15.04 -1.53
N THR A 46 1.32 15.09 -1.98
CA THR A 46 0.92 14.92 -3.39
C THR A 46 0.15 16.11 -3.97
N ASP A 47 0.27 17.28 -3.36
CA ASP A 47 -0.44 18.50 -3.80
C ASP A 47 -1.96 18.28 -3.99
N ASN A 48 -2.57 17.50 -3.10
CA ASN A 48 -3.97 17.04 -3.12
C ASN A 48 -4.37 16.09 -4.25
N GLU A 49 -3.43 15.60 -5.04
CA GLU A 49 -3.71 14.64 -6.11
C GLU A 49 -4.02 13.23 -5.57
N GLY A 50 -3.47 12.88 -4.40
CA GLY A 50 -3.51 11.54 -3.84
C GLY A 50 -2.59 10.57 -4.59
N VAL A 51 -2.50 9.34 -4.11
CA VAL A 51 -1.65 8.31 -4.71
C VAL A 51 -2.40 7.45 -5.71
N GLN A 52 -1.68 6.89 -6.69
CA GLN A 52 -2.25 6.01 -7.72
C GLN A 52 -2.55 4.63 -7.17
N VAL A 53 -1.75 4.16 -6.19
CA VAL A 53 -1.91 2.82 -5.61
C VAL A 53 -1.69 2.87 -4.11
N VAL A 54 -2.56 2.19 -3.37
CA VAL A 54 -2.37 1.90 -1.94
C VAL A 54 -2.25 0.41 -1.74
N TYR A 55 -1.19 -0.03 -1.07
CA TYR A 55 -1.01 -1.39 -0.59
C TYR A 55 -1.33 -1.45 0.90
N ASP A 56 -2.46 -2.05 1.28
CA ASP A 56 -2.91 -2.15 2.67
C ASP A 56 -2.85 -3.60 3.17
N GLY A 57 -1.95 -3.84 4.13
CA GLY A 57 -1.81 -5.11 4.83
C GLY A 57 -2.46 -5.14 6.21
N VAL A 58 -2.98 -3.99 6.67
CA VAL A 58 -3.47 -3.79 8.04
C VAL A 58 -4.98 -4.03 8.16
N GLY A 59 -5.76 -3.49 7.24
CA GLY A 59 -7.19 -3.78 7.11
C GLY A 59 -8.07 -2.87 7.97
N LYS A 60 -8.76 -3.43 8.98
CA LYS A 60 -9.84 -2.74 9.72
C LYS A 60 -9.49 -1.31 10.16
N SER A 61 -8.33 -1.11 10.75
CA SER A 61 -7.94 0.20 11.30
C SER A 61 -7.45 1.21 10.26
N THR A 62 -7.11 0.78 9.05
CA THR A 62 -6.52 1.64 8.01
C THR A 62 -7.40 1.81 6.78
N PHE A 63 -8.36 0.93 6.56
CA PHE A 63 -9.15 0.84 5.33
C PHE A 63 -9.71 2.19 4.86
N ASN A 64 -10.36 2.94 5.73
CA ASN A 64 -10.98 4.21 5.36
C ASN A 64 -9.95 5.26 4.95
N GLN A 65 -8.87 5.38 5.69
CA GLN A 65 -7.78 6.31 5.36
C GLN A 65 -7.04 5.86 4.09
N SER A 66 -6.89 4.55 3.88
CA SER A 66 -6.32 3.98 2.65
C SER A 66 -7.15 4.36 1.40
N ILE A 67 -8.47 4.25 1.47
CA ILE A 67 -9.36 4.71 0.39
C ILE A 67 -9.25 6.23 0.19
N ASN A 68 -9.22 7.01 1.28
CA ASN A 68 -9.16 8.47 1.23
C ASN A 68 -7.81 9.02 0.76
N SER A 69 -6.75 8.20 0.78
CA SER A 69 -5.43 8.55 0.25
C SER A 69 -5.35 8.43 -1.27
N LEU A 70 -6.29 7.71 -1.90
CA LEU A 70 -6.26 7.48 -3.33
C LEU A 70 -6.64 8.72 -4.13
N GLY A 71 -5.87 8.97 -5.16
CA GLY A 71 -6.19 9.91 -6.20
C GLY A 71 -7.23 9.36 -7.17
N ARG A 72 -7.64 10.20 -8.12
CA ARG A 72 -8.60 9.85 -9.15
C ARG A 72 -8.15 8.62 -9.94
N ARG A 73 -9.05 7.63 -10.09
CA ARG A 73 -8.81 6.31 -10.71
C ARG A 73 -7.74 5.47 -10.00
N GLY A 74 -7.50 5.79 -8.71
CA GLY A 74 -6.56 5.05 -7.89
C GLY A 74 -7.00 3.61 -7.63
N HIS A 75 -6.05 2.78 -7.27
CA HIS A 75 -6.24 1.36 -7.01
C HIS A 75 -5.82 0.98 -5.59
N MET A 76 -6.73 0.39 -4.83
CA MET A 76 -6.43 -0.18 -3.52
C MET A 76 -6.15 -1.68 -3.63
N VAL A 77 -5.01 -2.11 -3.14
CA VAL A 77 -4.65 -3.51 -2.98
C VAL A 77 -4.72 -3.87 -1.49
N LEU A 78 -5.85 -4.40 -1.06
CA LEU A 78 -6.05 -4.87 0.31
C LEU A 78 -5.52 -6.30 0.43
N TYR A 79 -4.23 -6.48 0.69
CA TYR A 79 -3.60 -7.80 0.68
C TYR A 79 -3.54 -8.47 2.06
N GLY A 80 -3.82 -7.72 3.14
CA GLY A 80 -3.76 -8.23 4.51
C GLY A 80 -4.92 -7.75 5.38
N ALA A 81 -4.96 -8.24 6.61
CA ALA A 81 -5.94 -7.88 7.62
C ALA A 81 -5.33 -8.04 9.04
N ALA A 82 -4.14 -7.47 9.25
CA ALA A 82 -3.40 -7.61 10.53
C ALA A 82 -4.16 -7.03 11.74
N SER A 83 -5.01 -6.01 11.52
CA SER A 83 -5.91 -5.45 12.55
C SER A 83 -7.33 -6.02 12.52
N GLY A 84 -7.57 -7.03 11.70
CA GLY A 84 -8.88 -7.60 11.41
C GLY A 84 -9.41 -7.20 10.03
N ALA A 85 -10.45 -7.88 9.57
CA ALA A 85 -11.13 -7.54 8.32
C ALA A 85 -11.83 -6.18 8.45
N PRO A 86 -11.81 -5.35 7.39
CA PRO A 86 -12.65 -4.16 7.35
C PRO A 86 -14.14 -4.51 7.51
N GLU A 87 -14.92 -3.58 8.02
CA GLU A 87 -16.38 -3.73 8.02
C GLU A 87 -16.91 -3.79 6.58
N PRO A 88 -18.04 -4.45 6.34
CA PRO A 88 -18.67 -4.46 5.02
C PRO A 88 -18.93 -3.03 4.52
N VAL A 89 -18.54 -2.75 3.30
CA VAL A 89 -18.74 -1.44 2.67
C VAL A 89 -19.58 -1.55 1.39
N SER A 90 -20.37 -0.53 1.14
CA SER A 90 -21.07 -0.42 -0.14
C SER A 90 -20.06 -0.19 -1.27
N PRO A 91 -20.20 -0.85 -2.43
CA PRO A 91 -19.39 -0.56 -3.61
C PRO A 91 -19.44 0.91 -4.06
N THR A 92 -20.45 1.65 -3.65
CA THR A 92 -20.57 3.09 -3.95
C THR A 92 -19.42 3.93 -3.37
N ILE A 93 -18.69 3.42 -2.37
CA ILE A 93 -17.49 4.11 -1.86
C ILE A 93 -16.44 4.34 -2.96
N LEU A 94 -16.39 3.47 -3.97
CA LEU A 94 -15.45 3.55 -5.08
C LEU A 94 -15.86 4.56 -6.15
N SER A 95 -17.10 5.05 -6.17
CA SER A 95 -17.56 6.00 -7.17
C SER A 95 -16.94 7.39 -6.99
N ASN A 96 -16.54 7.76 -5.77
CA ASN A 96 -15.78 8.97 -5.53
C ASN A 96 -14.35 8.82 -6.07
N GLY A 97 -14.08 9.44 -7.22
CA GLY A 97 -12.79 9.33 -7.91
C GLY A 97 -12.67 8.15 -8.88
N SER A 98 -13.73 7.36 -9.10
CA SER A 98 -13.72 6.16 -9.97
C SER A 98 -12.62 5.17 -9.56
N LEU A 99 -12.60 4.84 -8.29
CA LEU A 99 -11.57 3.98 -7.68
C LEU A 99 -11.79 2.51 -8.06
N SER A 100 -10.73 1.72 -7.90
CA SER A 100 -10.80 0.26 -7.97
C SER A 100 -10.18 -0.38 -6.72
N MET A 101 -10.62 -1.58 -6.39
CA MET A 101 -10.09 -2.33 -5.25
C MET A 101 -9.92 -3.80 -5.59
N THR A 102 -8.80 -4.37 -5.14
CA THR A 102 -8.53 -5.81 -5.23
C THR A 102 -8.23 -6.37 -3.85
N ARG A 103 -8.77 -7.56 -3.57
CA ARG A 103 -8.40 -8.39 -2.43
C ARG A 103 -7.69 -9.65 -2.95
N PRO A 104 -6.36 -9.56 -3.22
CA PRO A 104 -5.65 -10.65 -3.85
C PRO A 104 -5.42 -11.82 -2.89
N GLY A 105 -5.48 -13.03 -3.41
CA GLY A 105 -5.00 -14.25 -2.77
C GLY A 105 -3.68 -14.68 -3.41
N LEU A 106 -2.66 -14.98 -2.61
CA LEU A 106 -1.35 -15.40 -3.15
C LEU A 106 -1.46 -16.63 -4.04
N GLY A 107 -2.38 -17.56 -3.72
CA GLY A 107 -2.61 -18.77 -4.50
C GLY A 107 -2.96 -18.51 -5.96
N ASP A 108 -3.73 -17.44 -6.23
CA ASP A 108 -4.14 -17.09 -7.59
C ASP A 108 -2.99 -16.50 -8.44
N TYR A 109 -1.90 -16.11 -7.78
CA TYR A 109 -0.69 -15.59 -8.43
C TYR A 109 0.44 -16.60 -8.54
N THR A 110 0.25 -17.82 -8.00
CA THR A 110 1.24 -18.89 -7.96
C THR A 110 0.63 -20.24 -8.30
N VAL A 111 -0.32 -20.25 -9.26
CA VAL A 111 -1.12 -21.43 -9.61
C VAL A 111 -0.26 -22.55 -10.18
N ASN A 112 0.80 -22.23 -10.89
CA ASN A 112 1.68 -23.21 -11.50
C ASN A 112 3.16 -22.96 -11.13
N ARG A 113 3.99 -23.95 -11.40
CA ARG A 113 5.42 -23.94 -11.06
C ARG A 113 6.16 -22.76 -11.66
N SER A 114 5.87 -22.41 -12.90
CA SER A 114 6.51 -21.29 -13.60
C SER A 114 6.22 -19.94 -12.94
N GLU A 115 4.97 -19.70 -12.56
CA GLU A 115 4.58 -18.46 -11.86
C GLU A 115 5.22 -18.36 -10.47
N LEU A 116 5.24 -19.49 -9.73
CA LEU A 116 5.90 -19.55 -8.43
C LEU A 116 7.39 -19.24 -8.54
N GLU A 117 8.10 -19.93 -9.44
CA GLU A 117 9.54 -19.76 -9.64
C GLU A 117 9.91 -18.33 -10.08
N LYS A 118 9.12 -17.75 -10.99
CA LYS A 118 9.34 -16.37 -11.42
C LYS A 118 9.24 -15.41 -10.23
N ARG A 119 8.13 -15.44 -9.48
CA ARG A 119 7.89 -14.51 -8.38
C ARG A 119 8.85 -14.70 -7.21
N ALA A 120 9.12 -15.95 -6.85
CA ALA A 120 10.12 -16.28 -5.82
C ALA A 120 11.52 -15.84 -6.27
N GLY A 121 11.88 -16.08 -7.53
CA GLY A 121 13.14 -15.66 -8.12
C GLY A 121 13.32 -14.14 -8.06
N ASP A 122 12.31 -13.37 -8.44
CA ASP A 122 12.34 -11.91 -8.36
C ASP A 122 12.61 -11.44 -6.91
N VAL A 123 11.88 -11.97 -5.93
CA VAL A 123 12.04 -11.60 -4.51
C VAL A 123 13.43 -11.98 -3.99
N LEU A 124 13.88 -13.22 -4.25
CA LEU A 124 15.19 -13.68 -3.80
C LEU A 124 16.33 -12.89 -4.44
N ASN A 125 16.19 -12.52 -5.70
CA ASN A 125 17.16 -11.67 -6.38
C ASN A 125 17.23 -10.27 -5.74
N TRP A 126 16.10 -9.64 -5.46
CA TRP A 126 16.09 -8.34 -4.77
C TRP A 126 16.72 -8.40 -3.37
N VAL A 127 16.48 -9.48 -2.61
CA VAL A 127 17.12 -9.67 -1.30
C VAL A 127 18.64 -9.86 -1.44
N SER A 128 19.10 -10.56 -2.47
CA SER A 128 20.53 -10.85 -2.67
C SER A 128 21.33 -9.66 -3.22
N THR A 129 20.65 -8.74 -3.90
CA THR A 129 21.30 -7.58 -4.54
C THR A 129 21.21 -6.29 -3.72
N GLY A 130 20.43 -6.25 -2.66
CA GLY A 130 20.21 -5.11 -1.74
C GLY A 130 19.00 -4.29 -2.15
#